data_3033bbef104909bd32fc2c5c71631f0a
#
_entry.id   3033bbef104909bd32fc2c5c71631f0a
#
_cell.length_a   1.000
_cell.length_b   1.000
_cell.length_c   1.000
_cell.angle_alpha   90.00
_cell.angle_beta   90.00
_cell.angle_gamma   90.00
#
_symmetry.space_group_name_H-M   'P 1'
#
loop_
_entity.id
_entity.type
_entity.pdbx_description
1 polymer ?
#
loop_
_entity_poly.entity_id
_entity_poly.type
_entity_poly.pdbx_seq_one_letter_code
_entity_poly.pdbx_strand_id
1 'polypeptide(L)'
;MGLFGRSNADKIAYNIREQAKFILSQFNGIDEVFCRDGGATPYNAQELTLYMQRIERTHNAIQQELDKLSAIQQSRVVLPWVDGKLYDLYSWNFSYQMVINKIVQE
;
A
#
# COMPACT_ATOMS: atom_id res chain seq x y z
N MET A 1 -19.86 -22.44 -6.55
CA MET A 1 -20.19 -21.35 -5.64
C MET A 1 -21.45 -21.65 -4.86
N GLY A 2 -21.42 -21.44 -3.59
CA GLY A 2 -22.59 -21.66 -2.75
C GLY A 2 -23.47 -20.42 -2.64
N LEU A 3 -24.68 -20.62 -2.19
CA LEU A 3 -25.61 -19.53 -1.93
C LEU A 3 -25.09 -18.58 -0.84
N PHE A 4 -24.25 -19.08 0.02
CA PHE A 4 -23.79 -18.39 1.21
C PHE A 4 -22.35 -17.91 1.09
N GLY A 5 -21.70 -18.24 -0.02
CA GLY A 5 -20.29 -17.93 -0.18
C GLY A 5 -20.06 -16.99 -1.34
N ARG A 6 -19.03 -16.19 -1.21
CA ARG A 6 -18.49 -15.45 -2.33
C ARG A 6 -17.62 -16.39 -3.14
N SER A 7 -17.44 -16.11 -4.42
CA SER A 7 -16.47 -16.85 -5.21
C SER A 7 -15.07 -16.63 -4.62
N ASN A 8 -14.15 -17.52 -4.96
CA ASN A 8 -12.77 -17.39 -4.49
C ASN A 8 -12.15 -16.07 -4.95
N ALA A 9 -12.45 -15.67 -6.19
CA ALA A 9 -11.98 -14.39 -6.72
C ALA A 9 -12.53 -13.21 -5.92
N ASP A 10 -13.79 -13.27 -5.49
CA ASP A 10 -14.40 -12.19 -4.70
C ASP A 10 -13.72 -12.06 -3.33
N LYS A 11 -13.39 -13.19 -2.71
CA LYS A 11 -12.68 -13.20 -1.42
C LYS A 11 -11.30 -12.58 -1.56
N ILE A 12 -10.57 -12.93 -2.62
CA ILE A 12 -9.25 -12.38 -2.89
C ILE A 12 -9.35 -10.88 -3.12
N ALA A 13 -10.31 -10.45 -3.94
CA ALA A 13 -10.52 -9.03 -4.21
C ALA A 13 -10.84 -8.25 -2.93
N TYR A 14 -11.67 -8.83 -2.06
CA TYR A 14 -11.97 -8.22 -0.77
C TYR A 14 -10.71 -8.06 0.08
N ASN A 15 -9.89 -9.11 0.17
CA ASN A 15 -8.65 -9.06 0.93
C ASN A 15 -7.70 -8.01 0.40
N ILE A 16 -7.60 -7.90 -0.93
CA ILE A 16 -6.75 -6.87 -1.55
C ILE A 16 -7.23 -5.48 -1.16
N ARG A 17 -8.52 -5.23 -1.23
CA ARG A 17 -9.07 -3.91 -0.87
C ARG A 17 -8.83 -3.57 0.59
N GLU A 18 -8.97 -4.55 1.50
CA GLU A 18 -8.71 -4.31 2.92
C GLU A 18 -7.24 -4.03 3.18
N GLN A 19 -6.33 -4.74 2.53
CA GLN A 19 -4.90 -4.48 2.64
C GLN A 19 -4.53 -3.12 2.04
N ALA A 20 -5.17 -2.74 0.93
CA ALA A 20 -4.95 -1.43 0.32
C ALA A 20 -5.40 -0.29 1.25
N LYS A 21 -6.49 -0.48 1.97
CA LYS A 21 -6.92 0.49 2.99
C LYS A 21 -5.87 0.63 4.10
N PHE A 22 -5.24 -0.47 4.48
CA PHE A 22 -4.16 -0.42 5.47
C PHE A 22 -2.99 0.40 4.93
N ILE A 23 -2.61 0.21 3.66
CA ILE A 23 -1.56 1.02 3.03
C ILE A 23 -1.93 2.49 3.08
N LEU A 24 -3.17 2.84 2.76
CA LEU A 24 -3.62 4.22 2.82
C LEU A 24 -3.45 4.80 4.23
N SER A 25 -3.78 4.02 5.26
CA SER A 25 -3.62 4.48 6.64
C SER A 25 -2.15 4.76 6.97
N GLN A 26 -1.22 3.98 6.42
CA GLN A 26 0.20 4.21 6.62
C GLN A 26 0.67 5.46 5.88
N PHE A 27 0.20 5.71 4.67
CA PHE A 27 0.49 6.97 3.96
C PHE A 27 -0.06 8.17 4.73
N ASN A 28 -1.25 8.05 5.31
CA ASN A 28 -1.79 9.12 6.14
C ASN A 28 -0.90 9.39 7.36
N GLY A 29 -0.33 8.34 7.96
CA GLY A 29 0.64 8.49 9.05
C GLY A 29 1.88 9.24 8.60
N ILE A 30 2.39 8.94 7.40
CA ILE A 30 3.54 9.66 6.84
C ILE A 30 3.19 11.14 6.63
N ASP A 31 2.01 11.42 6.08
CA ASP A 31 1.56 12.79 5.85
C ASP A 31 1.45 13.56 7.17
N GLU A 32 0.96 12.92 8.23
CA GLU A 32 0.89 13.53 9.55
C GLU A 32 2.28 13.89 10.08
N VAL A 33 3.25 12.98 9.91
CA VAL A 33 4.64 13.26 10.31
C VAL A 33 5.19 14.44 9.52
N PHE A 34 4.95 14.46 8.21
CA PHE A 34 5.41 15.56 7.35
C PHE A 34 4.79 16.88 7.76
N CYS A 35 3.50 16.91 8.09
CA CYS A 35 2.82 18.13 8.55
C CYS A 35 3.38 18.59 9.89
N ARG A 36 3.62 17.66 10.81
CA ARG A 36 4.15 17.97 12.13
C ARG A 36 5.56 18.54 12.08
N ASP A 37 6.42 17.94 11.25
CA ASP A 37 7.86 18.20 11.26
C ASP A 37 8.36 18.98 10.03
N GLY A 38 7.48 19.31 9.10
CA GLY A 38 7.84 20.04 7.89
C GLY A 38 8.52 19.17 6.84
N GLY A 39 8.36 17.84 6.93
CA GLY A 39 8.94 16.89 5.99
C GLY A 39 9.76 15.83 6.70
N ALA A 40 10.57 15.09 5.93
CA ALA A 40 11.46 14.07 6.47
C ALA A 40 12.71 14.73 7.03
N THR A 41 13.10 14.31 8.24
CA THR A 41 14.28 14.83 8.94
C THR A 41 15.07 13.66 9.51
N PRO A 42 16.34 13.88 9.93
CA PRO A 42 17.08 12.82 10.63
C PRO A 42 16.41 12.34 11.92
N TYR A 43 15.60 13.20 12.55
CA TYR A 43 14.94 12.88 13.81
C TYR A 43 13.70 12.00 13.63
N ASN A 44 13.00 12.10 12.51
CA ASN A 44 11.80 11.28 12.25
C ASN A 44 12.05 10.17 11.22
N ALA A 45 13.29 10.03 10.74
CA ALA A 45 13.59 9.05 9.69
C ALA A 45 13.25 7.62 10.11
N GLN A 46 13.50 7.26 11.38
CA GLN A 46 13.19 5.91 11.87
C GLN A 46 11.68 5.67 11.90
N GLU A 47 10.91 6.64 12.35
CA GLU A 47 9.46 6.55 12.36
C GLU A 47 8.91 6.38 10.93
N LEU A 48 9.38 7.20 10.01
CA LEU A 48 8.98 7.12 8.60
C LEU A 48 9.37 5.77 7.99
N THR A 49 10.55 5.26 8.33
CA THR A 49 10.99 3.96 7.83
C THR A 49 10.05 2.84 8.26
N LEU A 50 9.54 2.89 9.47
CA LEU A 50 8.57 1.88 9.94
C LEU A 50 7.29 1.91 9.11
N TYR A 51 6.77 3.11 8.78
CA TYR A 51 5.61 3.22 7.90
C TYR A 51 5.92 2.62 6.52
N MET A 52 7.08 2.95 5.96
CA MET A 52 7.47 2.45 4.64
C MET A 52 7.61 0.94 4.61
N GLN A 53 8.19 0.35 5.66
CA GLN A 53 8.31 -1.10 5.76
C GLN A 53 6.95 -1.78 5.80
N ARG A 54 5.98 -1.20 6.50
CA ARG A 54 4.62 -1.74 6.55
C ARG A 54 3.94 -1.65 5.18
N ILE A 55 4.13 -0.53 4.49
CA ILE A 55 3.58 -0.34 3.14
C ILE A 55 4.18 -1.36 2.19
N GLU A 56 5.49 -1.51 2.18
CA GLU A 56 6.17 -2.45 1.30
C GLU A 56 5.73 -3.89 1.55
N ARG A 57 5.67 -4.29 2.82
CA ARG A 57 5.24 -5.64 3.20
C ARG A 57 3.82 -5.91 2.74
N THR A 58 2.93 -4.95 2.97
CA THR A 58 1.53 -5.10 2.59
C THR A 58 1.37 -5.07 1.07
N HIS A 59 2.14 -4.24 0.39
CA HIS A 59 2.15 -4.20 -1.07
C HIS A 59 2.55 -5.56 -1.64
N ASN A 60 3.60 -6.18 -1.09
CA ASN A 60 4.03 -7.50 -1.53
C ASN A 60 2.95 -8.56 -1.29
N ALA A 61 2.24 -8.48 -0.18
CA ALA A 61 1.13 -9.38 0.09
C ALA A 61 -0.01 -9.20 -0.91
N ILE A 62 -0.32 -7.96 -1.27
CA ILE A 62 -1.33 -7.67 -2.30
C ILE A 62 -0.89 -8.27 -3.64
N GLN A 63 0.38 -8.12 -4.00
CA GLN A 63 0.90 -8.65 -5.25
C GLN A 63 0.72 -10.17 -5.32
N GLN A 64 1.00 -10.86 -4.21
CA GLN A 64 0.80 -12.30 -4.14
C GLN A 64 -0.68 -12.69 -4.30
N GLU A 65 -1.58 -11.90 -3.73
CA GLU A 65 -3.02 -12.14 -3.91
C GLU A 65 -3.45 -11.90 -5.36
N LEU A 66 -2.94 -10.84 -5.98
CA LEU A 66 -3.24 -10.55 -7.39
C LEU A 66 -2.80 -11.70 -8.31
N ASP A 67 -1.67 -12.32 -8.02
CA ASP A 67 -1.14 -13.42 -8.83
C ASP A 67 -2.08 -14.64 -8.85
N LYS A 68 -3.00 -14.73 -7.90
CA LYS A 68 -4.00 -15.79 -7.85
C LYS A 68 -5.20 -15.51 -8.76
N LEU A 69 -5.29 -14.30 -9.32
CA LEU A 69 -6.41 -13.89 -10.16
C LEU A 69 -5.99 -13.88 -11.63
N SER A 70 -6.94 -14.20 -12.52
CA SER A 70 -6.73 -14.02 -13.95
C SER A 70 -6.65 -12.53 -14.29
N ALA A 71 -6.16 -12.22 -15.49
CA ALA A 71 -6.06 -10.82 -15.94
C ALA A 71 -7.42 -10.12 -15.91
N ILE A 72 -8.48 -10.83 -16.33
CA ILE A 72 -9.84 -10.27 -16.32
C ILE A 72 -10.29 -9.99 -14.88
N GLN A 73 -10.02 -10.93 -13.97
CA GLN A 73 -10.39 -10.76 -12.57
C GLN A 73 -9.62 -9.61 -11.92
N GLN A 74 -8.33 -9.47 -12.24
CA GLN A 74 -7.52 -8.36 -11.72
C GLN A 74 -8.10 -7.01 -12.14
N SER A 75 -8.61 -6.90 -13.36
CA SER A 75 -9.19 -5.65 -13.86
C SER A 75 -10.43 -5.21 -13.06
N ARG A 76 -11.03 -6.11 -12.31
CA ARG A 76 -12.21 -5.82 -11.48
C ARG A 76 -11.87 -5.40 -10.06
N VAL A 77 -10.61 -5.49 -9.67
CA VAL A 77 -10.17 -5.05 -8.35
C VAL A 77 -10.03 -3.54 -8.37
N VAL A 78 -10.89 -2.85 -7.65
CA VAL A 78 -10.90 -1.39 -7.59
C VAL A 78 -10.35 -0.95 -6.25
N LEU A 79 -9.33 -0.09 -6.31
CA LEU A 79 -8.75 0.54 -5.13
C LEU A 79 -9.42 1.90 -4.95
N PRO A 80 -9.95 2.19 -3.76
CA PRO A 80 -10.86 3.32 -3.60
C PRO A 80 -10.24 4.72 -3.79
N TRP A 81 -8.93 4.81 -3.92
CA TRP A 81 -8.28 6.13 -3.95
C TRP A 81 -7.13 6.27 -4.95
N VAL A 82 -6.90 5.28 -5.79
CA VAL A 82 -5.83 5.34 -6.81
C VAL A 82 -6.30 4.82 -8.16
N ASP A 83 -7.53 5.11 -8.52
CA ASP A 83 -8.12 4.72 -9.80
C ASP A 83 -8.01 3.22 -10.09
N GLY A 84 -7.96 2.40 -9.05
CA GLY A 84 -7.87 0.97 -9.20
C GLY A 84 -6.51 0.43 -9.62
N LYS A 85 -5.47 1.25 -9.62
CA LYS A 85 -4.15 0.84 -10.10
C LYS A 85 -3.19 0.60 -8.95
N LEU A 86 -2.81 -0.65 -8.77
CA LEU A 86 -1.88 -1.04 -7.72
C LEU A 86 -0.50 -0.43 -7.92
N TYR A 87 -0.07 -0.30 -9.17
CA TYR A 87 1.26 0.25 -9.43
C TYR A 87 1.38 1.72 -9.02
N ASP A 88 0.28 2.45 -8.96
CA ASP A 88 0.30 3.83 -8.49
C ASP A 88 0.69 3.90 -7.02
N LEU A 89 0.14 2.98 -6.21
CA LEU A 89 0.55 2.86 -4.81
C LEU A 89 2.03 2.51 -4.69
N TYR A 90 2.49 1.58 -5.53
CA TYR A 90 3.88 1.16 -5.52
C TYR A 90 4.82 2.31 -5.89
N SER A 91 4.49 3.04 -6.94
CA SER A 91 5.32 4.18 -7.39
C SER A 91 5.40 5.26 -6.32
N TRP A 92 4.27 5.53 -5.66
CA TRP A 92 4.23 6.52 -4.60
C TRP A 92 5.06 6.07 -3.39
N ASN A 93 4.92 4.83 -2.97
CA ASN A 93 5.73 4.24 -1.92
C ASN A 93 7.22 4.36 -2.25
N PHE A 94 7.59 4.04 -3.48
CA PHE A 94 8.98 4.10 -3.92
C PHE A 94 9.56 5.52 -3.79
N SER A 95 8.78 6.53 -4.12
CA SER A 95 9.19 7.93 -3.99
C SER A 95 9.47 8.31 -2.54
N TYR A 96 8.57 7.95 -1.63
CA TYR A 96 8.77 8.18 -0.20
C TYR A 96 10.01 7.45 0.30
N GLN A 97 10.18 6.20 -0.10
CA GLN A 97 11.32 5.39 0.33
C GLN A 97 12.65 6.02 -0.09
N MET A 98 12.73 6.56 -1.30
CA MET A 98 13.94 7.24 -1.77
C MET A 98 14.28 8.46 -0.91
N VAL A 99 13.27 9.26 -0.56
CA VAL A 99 13.48 10.44 0.28
C VAL A 99 13.99 10.04 1.66
N ILE A 100 13.37 9.03 2.25
CA ILE A 100 13.74 8.57 3.59
C ILE A 100 15.14 7.99 3.58
N ASN A 101 15.49 7.17 2.59
CA ASN A 101 16.82 6.58 2.48
C ASN A 101 17.90 7.64 2.34
N LYS A 102 17.63 8.69 1.59
CA LYS A 102 18.57 9.79 1.44
C LYS A 102 18.85 10.46 2.78
N ILE A 103 17.83 10.67 3.59
CA ILE A 103 17.98 11.32 4.90
C ILE A 103 18.75 10.41 5.85
N VAL A 104 18.45 9.12 5.86
CA VAL A 104 19.11 8.15 6.74
C VAL A 104 20.61 8.05 6.42
N GLN A 105 20.98 8.21 5.15
CA GLN A 105 22.37 8.12 4.72
C GLN A 105 23.17 9.39 5.03
N GLU A 106 22.49 10.47 5.31
CA GLU A 106 23.16 11.70 5.74
C GLU A 106 23.53 11.63 7.23
#